data_c126a6abdecf6f3199b917bf5235a687
#
_entry.id   c126a6abdecf6f3199b917bf5235a687
#
_cell.length_a   1.000
_cell.length_b   1.000
_cell.length_c   1.000
_cell.angle_alpha   90.00
_cell.angle_beta   90.00
_cell.angle_gamma   90.00
#
_symmetry.space_group_name_H-M   'P 1'
#
loop_
_entity.id
_entity.type
_entity.pdbx_description
1 polymer ?
#
loop_
_entity_poly.entity_id
_entity_poly.type
_entity_poly.pdbx_seq_one_letter_code
_entity_poly.pdbx_strand_id
1 'polypeptide(L)'
;FYSLPKNEIWDTYGTFAARLPSALGSLFLMLMIGDTLFCWPQKGNRNFFTPIVASLGFALSPLIIIWSRTAVSDALLTGTLGISLLLFWRRMASDNNDQCISAWVFLGFAILTKGPVAFILAILTITSFLLIQRGWKSLLCKINPKKGFLITFLISAPWYVLEFIKEGKPFWDNFFGYHNFQRYTSVVNNHAEPFWFFLYIMILASLPFTPFLYHGTLIAFKDFVRSLKESCKISETLHTYSLCWLTSVLIFFSISATKLPSYWLPAIPATAILISNSFINLKNTNKTYSYLSIFNILILFGVSLAF
;
A
#
# COMPACT_ATOMS: atom_id res chain seq x y z
N PHE A 1 -2.63 -17.57 -22.51
CA PHE A 1 -3.84 -16.76 -22.72
C PHE A 1 -4.15 -16.54 -24.20
N TYR A 2 -3.15 -16.42 -25.06
CA TYR A 2 -3.34 -16.23 -26.53
C TYR A 2 -3.67 -17.51 -27.29
N SER A 3 -3.58 -18.67 -26.67
CA SER A 3 -3.85 -19.98 -27.29
C SER A 3 -5.26 -20.54 -27.03
N LEU A 4 -6.08 -19.85 -26.22
CA LEU A 4 -7.47 -20.27 -25.99
C LEU A 4 -8.33 -19.89 -27.20
N PRO A 5 -9.24 -20.80 -27.66
CA PRO A 5 -10.12 -20.48 -28.77
C PRO A 5 -10.95 -19.26 -28.43
N LYS A 6 -10.91 -18.26 -29.31
CA LYS A 6 -11.77 -17.08 -29.21
C LYS A 6 -13.20 -17.55 -29.48
N ASN A 7 -14.00 -17.64 -28.45
CA ASN A 7 -15.44 -17.83 -28.55
C ASN A 7 -16.17 -16.58 -28.08
N GLU A 8 -17.41 -16.40 -28.47
CA GLU A 8 -18.24 -15.26 -28.13
C GLU A 8 -18.29 -14.99 -26.60
N ILE A 9 -18.24 -16.04 -25.79
CA ILE A 9 -18.20 -15.96 -24.33
C ILE A 9 -16.92 -15.28 -23.85
N TRP A 10 -15.76 -15.60 -24.44
CA TRP A 10 -14.50 -14.96 -24.09
C TRP A 10 -14.47 -13.47 -24.49
N ASP A 11 -14.95 -13.17 -25.69
CA ASP A 11 -14.99 -11.79 -26.18
C ASP A 11 -15.92 -10.91 -25.32
N THR A 12 -17.01 -11.48 -24.79
CA THR A 12 -17.98 -10.75 -23.96
C THR A 12 -17.56 -10.65 -22.48
N TYR A 13 -17.10 -11.75 -21.89
CA TYR A 13 -16.88 -11.85 -20.43
C TYR A 13 -15.42 -11.99 -20.02
N GLY A 14 -14.52 -12.34 -20.92
CA GLY A 14 -13.10 -12.60 -20.59
C GLY A 14 -12.38 -11.38 -20.05
N THR A 15 -12.64 -10.20 -20.61
CA THR A 15 -12.07 -8.94 -20.10
C THR A 15 -12.58 -8.57 -18.71
N PHE A 16 -13.86 -8.85 -18.40
CA PHE A 16 -14.42 -8.67 -17.09
C PHE A 16 -13.76 -9.62 -16.07
N ALA A 17 -13.70 -10.91 -16.38
CA ALA A 17 -13.09 -11.92 -15.51
C ALA A 17 -11.61 -11.62 -15.22
N ALA A 18 -10.85 -11.17 -16.23
CA ALA A 18 -9.44 -10.82 -16.06
C ALA A 18 -9.21 -9.58 -15.16
N ARG A 19 -10.14 -8.63 -15.14
CA ARG A 19 -10.06 -7.40 -14.35
C ARG A 19 -10.62 -7.52 -12.93
N LEU A 20 -11.51 -8.48 -12.72
CA LEU A 20 -12.24 -8.67 -11.47
C LEU A 20 -11.32 -8.82 -10.24
N PRO A 21 -10.23 -9.60 -10.26
CA PRO A 21 -9.34 -9.74 -9.10
C PRO A 21 -8.72 -8.39 -8.66
N SER A 22 -8.27 -7.57 -9.60
CA SER A 22 -7.69 -6.24 -9.33
C SER A 22 -8.73 -5.28 -8.72
N ALA A 23 -9.96 -5.30 -9.25
CA ALA A 23 -11.06 -4.48 -8.74
C ALA A 23 -11.48 -4.92 -7.33
N LEU A 24 -11.63 -6.23 -7.08
CA LEU A 24 -11.99 -6.76 -5.76
C LEU A 24 -10.88 -6.51 -4.73
N GLY A 25 -9.61 -6.71 -5.10
CA GLY A 25 -8.48 -6.40 -4.22
C GLY A 25 -8.47 -4.94 -3.77
N SER A 26 -8.72 -4.01 -4.69
CA SER A 26 -8.83 -2.58 -4.38
C SER A 26 -10.05 -2.26 -3.52
N LEU A 27 -11.21 -2.86 -3.80
CA LEU A 27 -12.44 -2.68 -3.03
C LEU A 27 -12.27 -3.16 -1.57
N PHE A 28 -11.76 -4.37 -1.39
CA PHE A 28 -11.55 -4.92 -0.04
C PHE A 28 -10.53 -4.11 0.75
N LEU A 29 -9.47 -3.62 0.11
CA LEU A 29 -8.50 -2.75 0.77
C LEU A 29 -9.14 -1.41 1.16
N MET A 30 -9.94 -0.79 0.30
CA MET A 30 -10.69 0.44 0.62
C MET A 30 -11.55 0.26 1.87
N LEU A 31 -12.32 -0.83 1.92
CA LEU A 31 -13.16 -1.17 3.08
C LEU A 31 -12.33 -1.40 4.34
N MET A 32 -11.19 -2.10 4.19
CA MET A 32 -10.28 -2.38 5.30
C MET A 32 -9.62 -1.12 5.87
N ILE A 33 -9.29 -0.13 5.04
CA ILE A 33 -8.79 1.17 5.47
C ILE A 33 -9.84 1.89 6.33
N GLY A 34 -11.07 1.98 5.82
CA GLY A 34 -12.18 2.61 6.54
C GLY A 34 -12.48 1.91 7.87
N ASP A 35 -12.60 0.58 7.85
CA ASP A 35 -12.85 -0.24 9.04
C ASP A 35 -11.71 -0.12 10.07
N THR A 36 -10.45 -0.04 9.63
CA THR A 36 -9.31 0.15 10.55
C THR A 36 -9.42 1.47 11.31
N LEU A 37 -9.68 2.57 10.63
CA LEU A 37 -9.83 3.88 11.27
C LEU A 37 -11.11 4.00 12.10
N PHE A 38 -12.15 3.26 11.75
CA PHE A 38 -13.38 3.20 12.52
C PHE A 38 -13.19 2.44 13.85
N CYS A 39 -12.56 1.27 13.80
CA CYS A 39 -12.32 0.44 14.99
C CYS A 39 -11.22 1.00 15.89
N TRP A 40 -10.22 1.69 15.33
CA TRP A 40 -9.11 2.31 16.07
C TRP A 40 -9.05 3.82 15.79
N PRO A 41 -9.97 4.61 16.41
CA PRO A 41 -9.96 6.06 16.27
C PRO A 41 -8.68 6.63 16.83
N GLN A 42 -7.98 7.42 16.03
CA GLN A 42 -6.70 8.02 16.40
C GLN A 42 -6.92 9.24 17.29
N LYS A 43 -6.04 9.41 18.31
CA LYS A 43 -6.10 10.54 19.27
C LYS A 43 -7.45 10.67 20.02
N GLY A 44 -8.13 9.54 20.23
CA GLY A 44 -9.41 9.50 20.96
C GLY A 44 -10.59 10.17 20.25
N ASN A 45 -10.39 10.67 19.03
CA ASN A 45 -11.42 11.36 18.27
C ASN A 45 -12.23 10.36 17.42
N ARG A 46 -13.39 9.91 17.94
CA ARG A 46 -14.37 9.12 17.21
C ARG A 46 -15.13 10.00 16.22
N ASN A 47 -14.50 10.31 15.09
CA ASN A 47 -15.13 11.06 14.02
C ASN A 47 -15.36 10.14 12.81
N PHE A 48 -16.60 10.03 12.36
CA PHE A 48 -16.98 9.27 11.15
C PHE A 48 -16.32 9.81 9.87
N PHE A 49 -15.91 11.07 9.85
CA PHE A 49 -15.28 11.66 8.68
C PHE A 49 -13.90 11.05 8.36
N THR A 50 -13.11 10.72 9.38
CA THR A 50 -11.75 10.21 9.19
C THR A 50 -11.71 8.90 8.38
N PRO A 51 -12.51 7.85 8.73
CA PRO A 51 -12.62 6.64 7.93
C PRO A 51 -13.10 6.90 6.50
N ILE A 52 -14.11 7.75 6.33
CA ILE A 52 -14.67 8.09 5.02
C ILE A 52 -13.64 8.81 4.16
N VAL A 53 -12.96 9.81 4.70
CA VAL A 53 -11.92 10.57 3.98
C VAL A 53 -10.76 9.65 3.56
N ALA A 54 -10.32 8.73 4.41
CA ALA A 54 -9.29 7.77 4.04
C ALA A 54 -9.73 6.84 2.91
N SER A 55 -10.94 6.27 3.01
CA SER A 55 -11.51 5.41 1.97
C SER A 55 -11.67 6.16 0.64
N LEU A 56 -12.17 7.40 0.67
CA LEU A 56 -12.29 8.25 -0.51
C LEU A 56 -10.92 8.67 -1.06
N GLY A 57 -9.96 9.02 -0.20
CA GLY A 57 -8.58 9.35 -0.60
C GLY A 57 -7.88 8.19 -1.32
N PHE A 58 -8.19 6.95 -0.94
CA PHE A 58 -7.73 5.77 -1.66
C PHE A 58 -8.50 5.58 -2.98
N ALA A 59 -9.83 5.58 -2.96
CA ALA A 59 -10.67 5.26 -4.11
C ALA A 59 -10.57 6.29 -5.24
N LEU A 60 -10.40 7.58 -4.90
CA LEU A 60 -10.30 8.69 -5.85
C LEU A 60 -8.87 8.93 -6.35
N SER A 61 -7.88 8.19 -5.86
CA SER A 61 -6.53 8.25 -6.41
C SER A 61 -6.54 7.92 -7.91
N PRO A 62 -6.01 8.79 -8.78
CA PRO A 62 -5.97 8.53 -10.22
C PRO A 62 -5.32 7.20 -10.58
N LEU A 63 -4.25 6.82 -9.88
CA LEU A 63 -3.60 5.53 -10.11
C LEU A 63 -4.50 4.35 -9.71
N ILE A 64 -5.23 4.41 -8.60
CA ILE A 64 -6.18 3.35 -8.23
C ILE A 64 -7.30 3.23 -9.25
N ILE A 65 -7.86 4.35 -9.69
CA ILE A 65 -8.93 4.36 -10.71
C ILE A 65 -8.47 3.67 -12.01
N ILE A 66 -7.24 3.93 -12.45
CA ILE A 66 -6.70 3.36 -13.69
C ILE A 66 -6.37 1.88 -13.48
N TRP A 67 -5.53 1.55 -12.49
CA TRP A 67 -4.99 0.20 -12.35
C TRP A 67 -5.96 -0.83 -11.76
N SER A 68 -6.96 -0.42 -10.97
CA SER A 68 -8.01 -1.33 -10.51
C SER A 68 -8.93 -1.85 -11.63
N ARG A 69 -8.95 -1.14 -12.77
CA ARG A 69 -9.75 -1.50 -13.97
C ARG A 69 -8.94 -2.22 -15.04
N THR A 70 -7.68 -2.48 -14.78
CA THR A 70 -6.80 -3.17 -15.72
C THR A 70 -6.52 -4.60 -15.26
N ALA A 71 -6.27 -5.50 -16.22
CA ALA A 71 -5.91 -6.89 -15.95
C ALA A 71 -4.41 -7.02 -15.63
N VAL A 72 -3.90 -6.16 -14.73
CA VAL A 72 -2.49 -6.13 -14.32
C VAL A 72 -2.40 -6.42 -12.83
N SER A 73 -1.37 -7.15 -12.42
CA SER A 73 -1.18 -7.62 -11.04
C SER A 73 -0.90 -6.52 -10.01
N ASP A 74 -0.57 -5.31 -10.44
CA ASP A 74 -0.14 -4.22 -9.54
C ASP A 74 -1.22 -3.78 -8.55
N ALA A 75 -2.48 -3.67 -9.00
CA ALA A 75 -3.59 -3.32 -8.13
C ALA A 75 -3.94 -4.46 -7.17
N LEU A 76 -3.87 -5.72 -7.63
CA LEU A 76 -4.09 -6.89 -6.79
C LEU A 76 -2.97 -7.03 -5.73
N LEU A 77 -1.70 -6.77 -6.11
CA LEU A 77 -0.60 -6.67 -5.17
C LEU A 77 -0.89 -5.62 -4.09
N THR A 78 -1.31 -4.42 -4.51
CA THR A 78 -1.63 -3.34 -3.59
C THR A 78 -2.75 -3.73 -2.63
N GLY A 79 -3.78 -4.39 -3.14
CA GLY A 79 -4.90 -4.92 -2.34
C GLY A 79 -4.44 -5.92 -1.29
N THR A 80 -3.76 -6.97 -1.72
CA THR A 80 -3.33 -8.07 -0.83
C THR A 80 -2.24 -7.64 0.15
N LEU A 81 -1.21 -6.90 -0.30
CA LEU A 81 -0.17 -6.37 0.55
C LEU A 81 -0.72 -5.33 1.54
N GLY A 82 -1.60 -4.43 1.08
CA GLY A 82 -2.19 -3.40 1.92
C GLY A 82 -3.05 -3.99 3.03
N ILE A 83 -3.89 -5.00 2.73
CA ILE A 83 -4.66 -5.74 3.75
C ILE A 83 -3.71 -6.42 4.74
N SER A 84 -2.66 -7.09 4.26
CA SER A 84 -1.66 -7.74 5.10
C SER A 84 -1.02 -6.75 6.08
N LEU A 85 -0.55 -5.60 5.59
CA LEU A 85 0.10 -4.58 6.42
C LEU A 85 -0.84 -3.97 7.46
N LEU A 86 -2.11 -3.73 7.11
CA LEU A 86 -3.11 -3.26 8.06
C LEU A 86 -3.42 -4.32 9.13
N LEU A 87 -3.50 -5.59 8.76
CA LEU A 87 -3.71 -6.68 9.71
C LEU A 87 -2.50 -6.85 10.66
N PHE A 88 -1.26 -6.69 10.18
CA PHE A 88 -0.08 -6.67 11.05
C PHE A 88 -0.15 -5.53 12.07
N TRP A 89 -0.51 -4.32 11.63
CA TRP A 89 -0.68 -3.20 12.57
C TRP A 89 -1.80 -3.47 13.57
N ARG A 90 -2.98 -3.95 13.11
CA ARG A 90 -4.11 -4.32 13.99
C ARG A 90 -3.70 -5.36 15.02
N ARG A 91 -2.91 -6.36 14.62
CA ARG A 91 -2.40 -7.37 15.54
C ARG A 91 -1.46 -6.78 16.58
N MET A 92 -0.64 -5.81 16.23
CA MET A 92 0.21 -5.10 17.19
C MET A 92 -0.61 -4.21 18.14
N ALA A 93 -1.71 -3.63 17.64
CA ALA A 93 -2.60 -2.73 18.39
C ALA A 93 -3.59 -3.47 19.31
N SER A 94 -3.87 -4.74 19.05
CA SER A 94 -4.81 -5.58 19.79
C SER A 94 -4.19 -6.92 20.16
N ASP A 95 -4.87 -7.70 21.01
CA ASP A 95 -4.45 -9.04 21.39
C ASP A 95 -5.17 -10.16 20.61
N ASN A 96 -5.90 -9.81 19.54
CA ASN A 96 -6.61 -10.79 18.70
C ASN A 96 -5.63 -11.60 17.82
N ASN A 97 -5.51 -12.91 18.09
CA ASN A 97 -4.59 -13.82 17.39
C ASN A 97 -5.01 -14.13 15.94
N ASP A 98 -6.31 -14.10 15.62
CA ASP A 98 -6.80 -14.43 14.27
C ASP A 98 -6.28 -13.45 13.22
N GLN A 99 -6.10 -12.19 13.59
CA GLN A 99 -5.54 -11.18 12.71
C GLN A 99 -4.07 -11.46 12.34
N CYS A 100 -3.32 -12.15 13.19
CA CYS A 100 -1.95 -12.56 12.90
C CYS A 100 -1.89 -13.56 11.74
N ILE A 101 -2.71 -14.60 11.78
CA ILE A 101 -2.75 -15.64 10.74
C ILE A 101 -3.19 -15.01 9.41
N SER A 102 -4.27 -14.24 9.44
CA SER A 102 -4.79 -13.56 8.25
C SER A 102 -3.77 -12.63 7.61
N ALA A 103 -2.97 -11.90 8.41
CA ALA A 103 -1.91 -11.03 7.89
C ALA A 103 -0.88 -11.81 7.05
N TRP A 104 -0.44 -12.97 7.55
CA TRP A 104 0.52 -13.83 6.85
C TRP A 104 -0.08 -14.52 5.64
N VAL A 105 -1.37 -14.88 5.69
CA VAL A 105 -2.11 -15.42 4.54
C VAL A 105 -2.17 -14.40 3.41
N PHE A 106 -2.57 -13.15 3.70
CA PHE A 106 -2.60 -12.09 2.69
C PHE A 106 -1.21 -11.73 2.17
N LEU A 107 -0.16 -11.85 2.99
CA LEU A 107 1.23 -11.70 2.52
C LEU A 107 1.60 -12.81 1.53
N GLY A 108 1.17 -14.04 1.78
CA GLY A 108 1.34 -15.16 0.85
C GLY A 108 0.68 -14.89 -0.50
N PHE A 109 -0.55 -14.39 -0.50
CA PHE A 109 -1.24 -13.96 -1.73
C PHE A 109 -0.51 -12.79 -2.41
N ALA A 110 0.01 -11.82 -1.67
CA ALA A 110 0.78 -10.72 -2.23
C ALA A 110 2.06 -11.20 -2.94
N ILE A 111 2.75 -12.21 -2.37
CA ILE A 111 3.91 -12.84 -3.01
C ILE A 111 3.50 -13.56 -4.31
N LEU A 112 2.36 -14.26 -4.32
CA LEU A 112 1.85 -14.90 -5.54
C LEU A 112 1.57 -13.90 -6.67
N THR A 113 1.19 -12.66 -6.34
CA THR A 113 0.88 -11.65 -7.37
C THR A 113 2.10 -11.06 -8.06
N LYS A 114 3.19 -10.82 -7.34
CA LYS A 114 4.36 -10.10 -7.91
C LYS A 114 5.72 -10.60 -7.38
N GLY A 115 5.75 -11.72 -6.69
CA GLY A 115 6.98 -12.33 -6.20
C GLY A 115 7.57 -11.66 -4.94
N PRO A 116 8.90 -11.74 -4.78
CA PRO A 116 9.58 -11.38 -3.53
C PRO A 116 9.47 -9.89 -3.15
N VAL A 117 9.14 -9.00 -4.09
CA VAL A 117 8.98 -7.56 -3.84
C VAL A 117 7.94 -7.30 -2.74
N ALA A 118 6.82 -8.07 -2.72
CA ALA A 118 5.81 -7.96 -1.69
C ALA A 118 6.38 -8.24 -0.29
N PHE A 119 7.19 -9.28 -0.18
CA PHE A 119 7.83 -9.65 1.07
C PHE A 119 8.84 -8.61 1.56
N ILE A 120 9.66 -8.07 0.65
CA ILE A 120 10.64 -7.03 0.96
C ILE A 120 9.93 -5.76 1.47
N LEU A 121 8.88 -5.30 0.78
CA LEU A 121 8.12 -4.12 1.21
C LEU A 121 7.45 -4.32 2.57
N ALA A 122 6.91 -5.52 2.84
CA ALA A 122 6.34 -5.84 4.15
C ALA A 122 7.39 -5.81 5.26
N ILE A 123 8.54 -6.45 5.05
CA ILE A 123 9.65 -6.43 6.02
C ILE A 123 10.13 -5.01 6.27
N LEU A 124 10.40 -4.22 5.22
CA LEU A 124 10.86 -2.84 5.37
C LEU A 124 9.88 -1.99 6.16
N THR A 125 8.58 -2.12 5.88
CA THR A 125 7.53 -1.38 6.60
C THR A 125 7.45 -1.80 8.06
N ILE A 126 7.41 -3.10 8.34
CA ILE A 126 7.26 -3.60 9.70
C ILE A 126 8.52 -3.30 10.52
N THR A 127 9.71 -3.54 9.98
CA THR A 127 10.97 -3.30 10.69
C THR A 127 11.21 -1.82 10.96
N SER A 128 10.96 -0.94 10.00
CA SER A 128 11.08 0.51 10.20
C SER A 128 10.15 0.99 11.33
N PHE A 129 8.91 0.49 11.38
CA PHE A 129 7.99 0.82 12.46
C PHE A 129 8.42 0.23 13.80
N LEU A 130 8.83 -1.04 13.85
CA LEU A 130 9.27 -1.69 15.09
C LEU A 130 10.49 -1.00 15.72
N LEU A 131 11.46 -0.55 14.89
CA LEU A 131 12.66 0.15 15.37
C LEU A 131 12.35 1.46 16.10
N ILE A 132 11.21 2.09 15.79
CA ILE A 132 10.76 3.33 16.42
C ILE A 132 10.07 3.05 17.76
N GLN A 133 9.43 1.87 17.90
CA GLN A 133 8.60 1.56 19.06
C GLN A 133 9.44 1.02 20.23
N ARG A 134 9.24 1.62 21.41
CA ARG A 134 9.77 1.04 22.65
C ARG A 134 9.07 -0.28 22.91
N GLY A 135 9.82 -1.33 23.21
CA GLY A 135 9.24 -2.67 23.40
C GLY A 135 9.03 -3.46 22.09
N TRP A 136 9.77 -3.12 21.03
CA TRP A 136 9.70 -3.77 19.72
C TRP A 136 9.78 -5.30 19.75
N LYS A 137 10.53 -5.89 20.74
CA LYS A 137 10.62 -7.34 20.90
C LYS A 137 9.27 -7.97 21.23
N SER A 138 8.48 -7.34 22.12
CA SER A 138 7.12 -7.80 22.45
C SER A 138 6.19 -7.72 21.22
N LEU A 139 6.27 -6.62 20.45
CA LEU A 139 5.49 -6.47 19.22
C LEU A 139 5.90 -7.51 18.15
N LEU A 140 7.18 -7.79 18.03
CA LEU A 140 7.68 -8.85 17.15
C LEU A 140 7.15 -10.23 17.56
N CYS A 141 7.11 -10.53 18.86
CA CYS A 141 6.50 -11.76 19.36
C CYS A 141 5.00 -11.85 19.03
N LYS A 142 4.26 -10.73 19.11
CA LYS A 142 2.83 -10.69 18.76
C LYS A 142 2.56 -11.11 17.31
N ILE A 143 3.39 -10.72 16.36
CA ILE A 143 3.23 -11.08 14.95
C ILE A 143 3.73 -12.48 14.61
N ASN A 144 4.39 -13.16 15.54
CA ASN A 144 4.83 -14.56 15.46
C ASN A 144 5.52 -14.92 14.13
N PRO A 145 6.70 -14.35 13.81
CA PRO A 145 7.31 -14.43 12.48
C PRO A 145 7.66 -15.84 12.05
N LYS A 146 8.01 -16.75 12.98
CA LYS A 146 8.37 -18.15 12.66
C LYS A 146 7.17 -18.91 12.06
N LYS A 147 6.00 -18.87 12.75
CA LYS A 147 4.77 -19.49 12.23
C LYS A 147 4.27 -18.78 11.00
N GLY A 148 4.38 -17.45 10.99
CA GLY A 148 3.93 -16.63 9.87
C GLY A 148 4.71 -16.90 8.59
N PHE A 149 6.02 -16.98 8.65
CA PHE A 149 6.85 -17.35 7.50
C PHE A 149 6.45 -18.71 6.92
N LEU A 150 6.18 -19.70 7.79
CA LEU A 150 5.72 -21.02 7.35
C LEU A 150 4.38 -20.93 6.61
N ILE A 151 3.41 -20.16 7.15
CA ILE A 151 2.10 -19.96 6.49
C ILE A 151 2.27 -19.30 5.12
N THR A 152 3.03 -18.22 5.06
CA THR A 152 3.30 -17.48 3.82
C THR A 152 3.99 -18.38 2.79
N PHE A 153 4.97 -19.19 3.22
CA PHE A 153 5.67 -20.12 2.37
C PHE A 153 4.74 -21.22 1.83
N LEU A 154 3.90 -21.82 2.69
CA LEU A 154 2.95 -22.87 2.29
C LEU A 154 1.93 -22.37 1.27
N ILE A 155 1.58 -21.06 1.30
CA ILE A 155 0.65 -20.47 0.34
C ILE A 155 1.36 -20.15 -0.98
N SER A 156 2.55 -19.56 -0.92
CA SER A 156 3.23 -19.06 -2.13
C SER A 156 4.07 -20.10 -2.84
N ALA A 157 4.79 -20.97 -2.11
CA ALA A 157 5.74 -21.90 -2.69
C ALA A 157 5.15 -22.93 -3.67
N PRO A 158 3.95 -23.52 -3.43
CA PRO A 158 3.43 -24.56 -4.32
C PRO A 158 3.34 -24.12 -5.79
N TRP A 159 2.88 -22.89 -6.03
CA TRP A 159 2.78 -22.36 -7.40
C TRP A 159 4.17 -22.19 -8.04
N TYR A 160 5.12 -21.60 -7.32
CA TYR A 160 6.49 -21.42 -7.83
C TYR A 160 7.19 -22.74 -8.10
N VAL A 161 6.98 -23.75 -7.24
CA VAL A 161 7.55 -25.09 -7.42
C VAL A 161 6.95 -25.77 -8.65
N LEU A 162 5.62 -25.73 -8.82
CA LEU A 162 4.94 -26.34 -9.96
C LEU A 162 5.37 -25.67 -11.27
N GLU A 163 5.49 -24.36 -11.30
CA GLU A 163 5.92 -23.62 -12.48
C GLU A 163 7.39 -23.91 -12.82
N PHE A 164 8.24 -24.03 -11.78
CA PHE A 164 9.64 -24.43 -11.97
C PHE A 164 9.77 -25.87 -12.49
N ILE A 165 8.95 -26.81 -12.02
CA ILE A 165 8.94 -28.20 -12.51
C ILE A 165 8.50 -28.22 -13.98
N LYS A 166 7.52 -27.41 -14.36
CA LYS A 166 6.96 -27.38 -15.71
C LYS A 166 7.87 -26.69 -16.73
N GLU A 167 8.41 -25.53 -16.40
CA GLU A 167 9.15 -24.66 -17.32
C GLU A 167 10.67 -24.68 -17.10
N GLY A 168 11.12 -25.10 -15.90
CA GLY A 168 12.52 -25.22 -15.57
C GLY A 168 13.29 -23.91 -15.52
N LYS A 169 14.54 -23.93 -16.02
CA LYS A 169 15.45 -22.80 -16.02
C LYS A 169 14.89 -21.52 -16.70
N PRO A 170 14.19 -21.57 -17.83
CA PRO A 170 13.57 -20.39 -18.46
C PRO A 170 12.64 -19.62 -17.51
N PHE A 171 11.85 -20.29 -16.67
CA PHE A 171 11.02 -19.63 -15.66
C PHE A 171 11.85 -18.86 -14.64
N TRP A 172 12.92 -19.50 -14.13
CA TRP A 172 13.82 -18.87 -13.17
C TRP A 172 14.50 -17.62 -13.73
N ASP A 173 15.07 -17.74 -14.92
CA ASP A 173 15.81 -16.65 -15.58
C ASP A 173 14.89 -15.47 -15.92
N ASN A 174 13.66 -15.74 -16.38
CA ASN A 174 12.69 -14.70 -16.70
C ASN A 174 12.07 -14.08 -15.46
N PHE A 175 11.53 -14.89 -14.54
CA PHE A 175 10.78 -14.37 -13.41
C PHE A 175 11.67 -13.74 -12.35
N PHE A 176 12.66 -14.48 -11.83
CA PHE A 176 13.57 -13.96 -10.81
C PHE A 176 14.68 -13.11 -11.41
N GLY A 177 15.26 -13.54 -12.54
CA GLY A 177 16.34 -12.82 -13.22
C GLY A 177 15.84 -11.51 -13.83
N TYR A 178 15.07 -11.57 -14.92
CA TYR A 178 14.68 -10.40 -15.70
C TYR A 178 13.65 -9.52 -14.96
N HIS A 179 12.52 -10.10 -14.53
CA HIS A 179 11.40 -9.30 -14.01
C HIS A 179 11.62 -8.76 -12.59
N ASN A 180 12.45 -9.40 -11.78
CA ASN A 180 12.73 -8.92 -10.42
C ASN A 180 14.13 -8.31 -10.31
N PHE A 181 15.19 -9.08 -10.56
CA PHE A 181 16.56 -8.64 -10.31
C PHE A 181 17.04 -7.58 -11.31
N GLN A 182 16.94 -7.83 -12.61
CA GLN A 182 17.43 -6.88 -13.64
C GLN A 182 16.66 -5.56 -13.59
N ARG A 183 15.33 -5.58 -13.46
CA ARG A 183 14.55 -4.33 -13.33
C ARG A 183 14.92 -3.49 -12.13
N TYR A 184 15.44 -4.12 -11.07
CA TYR A 184 15.90 -3.39 -9.89
C TYR A 184 17.31 -2.83 -10.07
N THR A 185 18.22 -3.58 -10.72
CA THR A 185 19.66 -3.25 -10.82
C THR A 185 20.05 -2.52 -12.11
N SER A 186 19.27 -2.67 -13.19
CA SER A 186 19.56 -2.07 -14.49
C SER A 186 18.30 -1.45 -15.11
N VAL A 187 18.53 -0.47 -16.00
CA VAL A 187 17.45 0.17 -16.76
C VAL A 187 16.95 -0.80 -17.84
N VAL A 188 15.67 -1.15 -17.76
CA VAL A 188 14.99 -2.02 -18.72
C VAL A 188 13.94 -1.21 -19.49
N ASN A 189 13.84 -1.43 -20.81
CA ASN A 189 12.88 -0.77 -21.71
C ASN A 189 12.93 0.76 -21.70
N ASN A 190 14.13 1.35 -21.54
CA ASN A 190 14.34 2.82 -21.52
C ASN A 190 13.55 3.56 -20.41
N HIS A 191 13.11 2.89 -19.35
CA HIS A 191 12.46 3.52 -18.20
C HIS A 191 13.49 4.03 -17.17
N ALA A 192 14.43 4.87 -17.64
CA ALA A 192 15.39 5.57 -16.81
C ALA A 192 14.78 6.88 -16.33
N GLU A 193 14.36 6.93 -15.08
CA GLU A 193 13.79 8.13 -14.48
C GLU A 193 14.67 8.64 -13.33
N PRO A 194 14.65 9.95 -13.03
CA PRO A 194 15.47 10.53 -11.98
C PRO A 194 15.09 9.98 -10.59
N PHE A 195 16.00 10.11 -9.61
CA PHE A 195 15.80 9.64 -8.25
C PHE A 195 14.52 10.19 -7.61
N TRP A 196 14.15 11.43 -7.89
CA TRP A 196 12.96 12.11 -7.34
C TRP A 196 11.65 11.81 -8.10
N PHE A 197 11.66 10.93 -9.10
CA PHE A 197 10.48 10.56 -9.90
C PHE A 197 9.25 10.23 -9.04
N PHE A 198 9.41 9.42 -7.99
CA PHE A 198 8.29 9.02 -7.15
C PHE A 198 7.74 10.15 -6.26
N LEU A 199 8.49 11.21 -6.00
CA LEU A 199 7.92 12.40 -5.34
C LEU A 199 6.90 13.10 -6.24
N TYR A 200 7.20 13.20 -7.53
CA TYR A 200 6.26 13.72 -8.52
C TYR A 200 5.03 12.80 -8.66
N ILE A 201 5.24 11.50 -8.78
CA ILE A 201 4.13 10.52 -8.84
C ILE A 201 3.27 10.59 -7.57
N MET A 202 3.87 10.78 -6.39
CA MET A 202 3.13 10.95 -5.13
C MET A 202 2.16 12.13 -5.20
N ILE A 203 2.59 13.27 -5.73
CA ILE A 203 1.74 14.46 -5.90
C ILE A 203 0.56 14.16 -6.82
N LEU A 204 0.82 13.58 -7.99
CA LEU A 204 -0.22 13.23 -8.96
C LEU A 204 -1.18 12.15 -8.46
N ALA A 205 -0.64 11.10 -7.83
CA ALA A 205 -1.43 9.99 -7.31
C ALA A 205 -2.34 10.38 -6.14
N SER A 206 -2.02 11.48 -5.46
CA SER A 206 -2.79 11.96 -4.30
C SER A 206 -3.83 13.02 -4.67
N LEU A 207 -3.95 13.37 -5.96
CA LEU A 207 -5.03 14.24 -6.42
C LEU A 207 -6.41 13.61 -6.14
N PRO A 208 -7.40 14.41 -5.73
CA PRO A 208 -7.33 15.87 -5.50
C PRO A 208 -6.84 16.25 -4.08
N PHE A 209 -6.42 15.32 -3.24
CA PHE A 209 -6.14 15.54 -1.83
C PHE A 209 -4.68 15.87 -1.51
N THR A 210 -3.86 16.25 -2.47
CA THR A 210 -2.42 16.52 -2.29
C THR A 210 -2.09 17.51 -1.17
N PRO A 211 -2.81 18.65 -0.99
CA PRO A 211 -2.53 19.57 0.12
C PRO A 211 -2.78 18.93 1.49
N PHE A 212 -3.82 18.08 1.59
CA PHE A 212 -4.14 17.35 2.81
C PHE A 212 -3.12 16.25 3.10
N LEU A 213 -2.56 15.61 2.06
CA LEU A 213 -1.44 14.68 2.22
C LEU A 213 -0.24 15.38 2.84
N TYR A 214 0.15 16.54 2.29
CA TYR A 214 1.29 17.30 2.82
C TYR A 214 1.09 17.66 4.30
N HIS A 215 -0.07 18.23 4.65
CA HIS A 215 -0.37 18.58 6.03
C HIS A 215 -0.44 17.33 6.94
N GLY A 216 -1.10 16.25 6.48
CA GLY A 216 -1.21 15.00 7.25
C GLY A 216 0.13 14.31 7.48
N THR A 217 1.06 14.37 6.51
CA THR A 217 2.43 13.85 6.68
C THR A 217 3.23 14.68 7.68
N LEU A 218 3.08 16.01 7.70
CA LEU A 218 3.73 16.86 8.72
C LEU A 218 3.25 16.52 10.13
N ILE A 219 1.94 16.27 10.31
CA ILE A 219 1.41 15.85 11.61
C ILE A 219 1.97 14.46 11.99
N ALA A 220 1.95 13.50 11.06
CA ALA A 220 2.48 12.15 11.27
C ALA A 220 3.97 12.18 11.60
N PHE A 221 4.74 13.07 10.99
CA PHE A 221 6.16 13.25 11.31
C PHE A 221 6.37 13.77 12.73
N LYS A 222 5.52 14.69 13.22
CA LYS A 222 5.56 15.11 14.62
C LYS A 222 5.24 13.96 15.59
N ASP A 223 4.23 13.15 15.25
CA ASP A 223 3.88 11.96 16.02
C ASP A 223 5.00 10.90 15.99
N PHE A 224 5.70 10.75 14.87
CA PHE A 224 6.89 9.92 14.73
C PHE A 224 8.01 10.36 15.66
N VAL A 225 8.37 11.66 15.65
CA VAL A 225 9.40 12.22 16.55
C VAL A 225 9.01 12.05 18.02
N ARG A 226 7.72 12.19 18.34
CA ARG A 226 7.21 11.93 19.69
C ARG A 226 7.36 10.46 20.09
N SER A 227 7.06 9.53 19.18
CA SER A 227 7.20 8.09 19.43
C SER A 227 8.63 7.64 19.69
N LEU A 228 9.64 8.37 19.18
CA LEU A 228 11.05 8.14 19.51
C LEU A 228 11.40 8.52 20.96
N LYS A 229 10.72 9.54 21.50
CA LYS A 229 11.00 10.10 22.84
C LYS A 229 10.15 9.45 23.92
N GLU A 230 8.90 9.15 23.62
CA GLU A 230 7.88 8.68 24.56
C GLU A 230 7.33 7.31 24.13
N SER A 231 6.90 6.51 25.11
CA SER A 231 6.15 5.29 24.81
C SER A 231 4.70 5.64 24.47
N CYS A 232 4.30 5.39 23.23
CA CYS A 232 2.95 5.63 22.75
C CYS A 232 2.13 4.32 22.78
N LYS A 233 0.81 4.43 22.97
CA LYS A 233 -0.09 3.28 22.77
C LYS A 233 -0.10 2.92 21.28
N ILE A 234 0.14 1.66 20.96
CA ILE A 234 0.20 1.19 19.56
C ILE A 234 -1.11 1.48 18.82
N SER A 235 -2.26 1.38 19.50
CA SER A 235 -3.57 1.70 18.92
C SER A 235 -3.70 3.14 18.40
N GLU A 236 -2.82 4.06 18.81
CA GLU A 236 -2.81 5.46 18.39
C GLU A 236 -1.68 5.80 17.41
N THR A 237 -0.95 4.79 16.92
CA THR A 237 0.25 4.97 16.07
C THR A 237 0.02 4.65 14.60
N LEU A 238 -1.24 4.52 14.13
CA LEU A 238 -1.54 4.17 12.75
C LEU A 238 -0.91 5.15 11.75
N HIS A 239 -0.93 6.45 12.04
CA HIS A 239 -0.33 7.46 11.16
C HIS A 239 1.21 7.36 11.12
N THR A 240 1.85 7.05 12.25
CA THR A 240 3.29 6.78 12.30
C THR A 240 3.63 5.52 11.50
N TYR A 241 2.82 4.46 11.63
CA TYR A 241 2.96 3.25 10.83
C TYR A 241 2.80 3.53 9.33
N SER A 242 1.79 4.32 8.96
CA SER A 242 1.56 4.72 7.57
C SER A 242 2.71 5.57 7.01
N LEU A 243 3.33 6.41 7.84
CA LEU A 243 4.53 7.16 7.44
C LEU A 243 5.71 6.22 7.18
N CYS A 244 5.94 5.20 8.04
CA CYS A 244 6.95 4.15 7.81
C CYS A 244 6.67 3.37 6.53
N TRP A 245 5.41 3.03 6.27
CA TRP A 245 5.00 2.35 5.04
C TRP A 245 5.29 3.19 3.81
N LEU A 246 4.83 4.44 3.79
CA LEU A 246 5.09 5.39 2.70
C LEU A 246 6.58 5.54 2.41
N THR A 247 7.38 5.78 3.45
CA THR A 247 8.84 5.97 3.32
C THR A 247 9.55 4.69 2.86
N SER A 248 9.14 3.52 3.31
CA SER A 248 9.68 2.23 2.87
C SER A 248 9.47 2.01 1.37
N VAL A 249 8.25 2.26 0.86
CA VAL A 249 7.95 2.14 -0.57
C VAL A 249 8.71 3.18 -1.38
N LEU A 250 8.73 4.44 -0.91
CA LEU A 250 9.43 5.55 -1.57
C LEU A 250 10.93 5.24 -1.71
N ILE A 251 11.60 4.86 -0.62
CA ILE A 251 13.04 4.58 -0.63
C ILE A 251 13.33 3.36 -1.52
N PHE A 252 12.58 2.27 -1.36
CA PHE A 252 12.82 1.04 -2.12
C PHE A 252 12.76 1.27 -3.63
N PHE A 253 11.71 1.94 -4.13
CA PHE A 253 11.57 2.16 -5.57
C PHE A 253 12.40 3.35 -6.09
N SER A 254 12.75 4.34 -5.26
CA SER A 254 13.65 5.42 -5.68
C SER A 254 15.07 4.92 -5.97
N ILE A 255 15.51 3.86 -5.27
CA ILE A 255 16.82 3.21 -5.51
C ILE A 255 16.77 2.30 -6.75
N SER A 256 15.59 1.78 -7.14
CA SER A 256 15.43 0.93 -8.31
C SER A 256 15.88 1.64 -9.59
N ALA A 257 16.61 0.94 -10.46
CA ALA A 257 17.06 1.48 -11.74
C ALA A 257 15.90 1.73 -12.72
N THR A 258 14.96 0.78 -12.82
CA THR A 258 13.74 0.93 -13.65
C THR A 258 12.61 1.49 -12.79
N LYS A 259 11.98 2.57 -13.25
CA LYS A 259 10.88 3.24 -12.54
C LYS A 259 9.62 3.31 -13.39
N LEU A 260 8.51 2.81 -12.84
CA LEU A 260 7.19 2.86 -13.46
C LEU A 260 6.19 3.54 -12.50
N PRO A 261 5.23 4.31 -12.99
CA PRO A 261 4.19 4.92 -12.13
C PRO A 261 3.43 3.90 -11.28
N SER A 262 3.21 2.68 -11.80
CA SER A 262 2.53 1.59 -11.10
C SER A 262 3.26 1.09 -9.85
N TYR A 263 4.59 1.31 -9.75
CA TYR A 263 5.37 0.94 -8.56
C TYR A 263 5.01 1.80 -7.33
N TRP A 264 4.30 2.92 -7.55
CA TRP A 264 3.78 3.75 -6.47
C TRP A 264 2.49 3.19 -5.84
N LEU A 265 1.76 2.31 -6.53
CA LEU A 265 0.48 1.78 -6.05
C LEU A 265 0.52 1.24 -4.61
N PRO A 266 1.53 0.46 -4.17
CA PRO A 266 1.62 -0.02 -2.79
C PRO A 266 1.75 1.08 -1.73
N ALA A 267 2.09 2.33 -2.09
CA ALA A 267 2.15 3.45 -1.17
C ALA A 267 0.80 4.15 -0.97
N ILE A 268 -0.14 4.01 -1.92
CA ILE A 268 -1.41 4.76 -1.92
C ILE A 268 -2.26 4.49 -0.67
N PRO A 269 -2.36 3.28 -0.11
CA PRO A 269 -3.09 3.06 1.13
C PRO A 269 -2.53 3.88 2.29
N ALA A 270 -1.21 3.99 2.38
CA ALA A 270 -0.54 4.79 3.38
C ALA A 270 -0.81 6.29 3.18
N THR A 271 -0.76 6.79 1.93
CA THR A 271 -1.09 8.19 1.63
C THR A 271 -2.54 8.51 1.98
N ALA A 272 -3.47 7.61 1.71
CA ALA A 272 -4.89 7.77 2.06
C ALA A 272 -5.13 7.91 3.57
N ILE A 273 -4.46 7.08 4.38
CA ILE A 273 -4.50 7.18 5.84
C ILE A 273 -3.86 8.50 6.32
N LEU A 274 -2.75 8.92 5.71
CA LEU A 274 -2.10 10.20 6.05
C LEU A 274 -2.96 11.42 5.66
N ILE A 275 -3.67 11.38 4.55
CA ILE A 275 -4.65 12.39 4.16
C ILE A 275 -5.70 12.56 5.27
N SER A 276 -6.24 11.45 5.78
CA SER A 276 -7.25 11.49 6.84
C SER A 276 -6.76 12.11 8.14
N ASN A 277 -5.44 12.04 8.42
CA ASN A 277 -4.84 12.66 9.61
C ASN A 277 -5.01 14.19 9.63
N SER A 278 -5.09 14.84 8.47
CA SER A 278 -5.37 16.26 8.36
C SER A 278 -6.74 16.64 8.94
N PHE A 279 -7.69 15.71 8.95
CA PHE A 279 -9.07 15.95 9.36
C PHE A 279 -9.35 15.65 10.84
N ILE A 280 -8.41 15.03 11.57
CA ILE A 280 -8.57 14.72 13.00
C ILE A 280 -8.63 15.99 13.85
N ASN A 281 -7.85 17.00 13.51
CA ASN A 281 -7.68 18.22 14.31
C ASN A 281 -8.46 19.44 13.78
N LEU A 282 -9.40 19.24 12.85
CA LEU A 282 -10.10 20.32 12.16
C LEU A 282 -10.87 21.29 13.07
N LYS A 283 -11.35 20.82 14.22
CA LYS A 283 -12.07 21.69 15.18
C LYS A 283 -11.21 22.84 15.73
N ASN A 284 -9.88 22.70 15.75
CA ASN A 284 -8.97 23.66 16.35
C ASN A 284 -8.26 24.62 15.35
N THR A 285 -8.41 24.41 14.03
CA THR A 285 -7.66 25.16 13.01
C THR A 285 -8.50 25.51 11.79
N ASN A 286 -9.62 26.20 11.98
CA ASN A 286 -10.52 26.61 10.88
C ASN A 286 -9.78 27.35 9.75
N LYS A 287 -8.76 28.16 10.07
CA LYS A 287 -7.96 28.87 9.05
C LYS A 287 -7.12 27.95 8.18
N THR A 288 -6.38 27.01 8.78
CA THR A 288 -5.54 26.06 8.04
C THR A 288 -6.38 25.17 7.11
N TYR A 289 -7.54 24.72 7.58
CA TYR A 289 -8.46 23.95 6.76
C TYR A 289 -9.00 24.76 5.57
N SER A 290 -9.37 26.00 5.82
CA SER A 290 -9.85 26.91 4.75
C SER A 290 -8.77 27.10 3.68
N TYR A 291 -7.51 27.34 4.05
CA TYR A 291 -6.41 27.46 3.09
C TYR A 291 -6.16 26.16 2.31
N LEU A 292 -6.15 25.00 2.99
CA LEU A 292 -5.97 23.71 2.31
C LEU A 292 -7.11 23.42 1.33
N SER A 293 -8.37 23.72 1.71
CA SER A 293 -9.51 23.50 0.82
C SER A 293 -9.51 24.46 -0.37
N ILE A 294 -9.18 25.73 -0.17
CA ILE A 294 -9.01 26.70 -1.27
C ILE A 294 -7.91 26.24 -2.23
N PHE A 295 -6.75 25.82 -1.71
CA PHE A 295 -5.66 25.33 -2.55
C PHE A 295 -6.03 24.06 -3.30
N ASN A 296 -6.81 23.16 -2.68
CA ASN A 296 -7.34 21.97 -3.33
C ASN A 296 -8.30 22.32 -4.48
N ILE A 297 -9.17 23.29 -4.29
CA ILE A 297 -10.08 23.81 -5.35
C ILE A 297 -9.27 24.40 -6.50
N LEU A 298 -8.23 25.17 -6.22
CA LEU A 298 -7.34 25.72 -7.26
C LEU A 298 -6.62 24.63 -8.06
N ILE A 299 -6.15 23.56 -7.40
CA ILE A 299 -5.57 22.40 -8.10
C ILE A 299 -6.61 21.74 -9.02
N LEU A 300 -7.83 21.48 -8.52
CA LEU A 300 -8.90 20.87 -9.32
C LEU A 300 -9.26 21.75 -10.52
N PHE A 301 -9.36 23.06 -10.32
CA PHE A 301 -9.61 24.01 -11.39
C PHE A 301 -8.48 24.03 -12.42
N GLY A 302 -7.22 24.06 -11.97
CA GLY A 302 -6.06 23.99 -12.87
C GLY A 302 -6.02 22.70 -13.69
N VAL A 303 -6.34 21.55 -13.06
CA VAL A 303 -6.45 20.26 -13.77
C VAL A 303 -7.60 20.28 -14.78
N SER A 304 -8.76 20.85 -14.43
CA SER A 304 -9.91 20.94 -15.35
C SER A 304 -9.67 21.87 -16.56
N LEU A 305 -8.75 22.81 -16.46
CA LEU A 305 -8.35 23.68 -17.59
C LEU A 305 -7.30 23.03 -18.50
N ALA A 306 -6.59 22.01 -18.00
CA ALA A 306 -5.55 21.31 -18.75
C ALA A 306 -6.09 20.15 -19.59
N PHE A 307 -7.38 19.79 -19.42
CA PHE A 307 -8.13 18.80 -20.19
C PHE A 307 -9.32 19.45 -20.92
#